data_ab79e2f940e66b3251ef0f396d6510bd
#
_entry.id   ab79e2f940e66b3251ef0f396d6510bd
#
_cell.length_a   1.000
_cell.length_b   1.000
_cell.length_c   1.000
_cell.angle_alpha   90.00
_cell.angle_beta   90.00
_cell.angle_gamma   90.00
#
_symmetry.space_group_name_H-M   'P 1'
#
loop_
_entity.id
_entity.type
_entity.pdbx_description
1 polymer ?
#
loop_
_entity_poly.entity_id
_entity_poly.type
_entity_poly.pdbx_seq_one_letter_code
_entity_poly.pdbx_strand_id
1 'polypeptide(L)'
;MKELVYLDKDVIHSFIAQINNELIGTKSIEVKENTLRQQYSALSQFEDYLLKNSYLVNLNEQNDREEVNPGTYIKFTSNFQPINFDVVQKMINDKFIKFLFNKLEEAKNVEVQAILEQTLTLEQRTVFLNELEKTYENMVSVQKNKIHSVKDMLVYIKEAIPYSSFIKMDNCLIPVKDCYLTESIGELAFKYGPGDTSVEITLIGKITKKINKKEMNTLDYSNLVDKQPSEILHEFLGFPTNLLGGFGVVAANNYIISPVTMYFK
;
A
#
# COMPACT_ATOMS: atom_id res chain seq x y z
N MET A 1 -25.30 10.43 -6.57
CA MET A 1 -24.21 10.76 -7.56
C MET A 1 -22.96 10.09 -7.00
N LYS A 2 -22.26 9.27 -7.81
CA LYS A 2 -21.04 8.60 -7.33
C LYS A 2 -19.94 9.68 -7.16
N GLU A 3 -19.37 9.80 -5.98
CA GLU A 3 -18.23 10.71 -5.77
C GLU A 3 -16.95 9.96 -6.11
N LEU A 4 -16.28 10.38 -7.19
CA LEU A 4 -15.08 9.70 -7.69
C LEU A 4 -13.88 9.96 -6.77
N VAL A 5 -13.14 8.90 -6.47
CA VAL A 5 -11.84 8.93 -5.81
C VAL A 5 -10.71 8.75 -6.83
N TYR A 6 -10.93 7.89 -7.82
CA TYR A 6 -9.95 7.56 -8.87
C TYR A 6 -10.66 7.25 -10.18
N LEU A 7 -10.07 7.70 -11.30
CA LEU A 7 -10.54 7.38 -12.65
C LEU A 7 -9.37 7.30 -13.63
N ASP A 8 -9.05 6.08 -14.10
CA ASP A 8 -8.08 5.88 -15.20
C ASP A 8 -8.74 6.20 -16.53
N LYS A 9 -8.57 7.45 -16.95
CA LYS A 9 -9.18 7.98 -18.19
C LYS A 9 -8.65 7.28 -19.43
N ASP A 10 -7.38 6.86 -19.42
CA ASP A 10 -6.74 6.22 -20.58
C ASP A 10 -7.35 4.84 -20.82
N VAL A 11 -7.57 4.07 -19.75
CA VAL A 11 -8.24 2.77 -19.86
C VAL A 11 -9.66 2.92 -20.40
N ILE A 12 -10.44 3.87 -19.88
CA ILE A 12 -11.82 4.09 -20.31
C ILE A 12 -11.87 4.59 -21.75
N HIS A 13 -11.02 5.54 -22.15
CA HIS A 13 -10.99 6.05 -23.51
C HIS A 13 -10.58 4.97 -24.52
N SER A 14 -9.55 4.18 -24.19
CA SER A 14 -9.10 3.06 -25.03
C SER A 14 -10.22 2.03 -25.23
N PHE A 15 -10.93 1.73 -24.17
CA PHE A 15 -12.04 0.80 -24.19
C PHE A 15 -13.21 1.30 -25.05
N ILE A 16 -13.65 2.56 -24.88
CA ILE A 16 -14.71 3.16 -25.69
C ILE A 16 -14.32 3.20 -27.17
N ALA A 17 -13.05 3.51 -27.48
CA ALA A 17 -12.56 3.49 -28.84
C ALA A 17 -12.66 2.09 -29.47
N GLN A 18 -12.37 1.03 -28.72
CA GLN A 18 -12.50 -0.37 -29.17
C GLN A 18 -13.97 -0.72 -29.46
N ILE A 19 -14.90 -0.42 -28.52
CA ILE A 19 -16.33 -0.69 -28.71
C ILE A 19 -16.88 0.08 -29.93
N ASN A 20 -16.51 1.34 -30.08
CA ASN A 20 -16.96 2.16 -31.20
C ASN A 20 -16.43 1.62 -32.53
N ASN A 21 -15.20 1.10 -32.59
CA ASN A 21 -14.65 0.46 -33.77
C ASN A 21 -15.32 -0.88 -34.10
N GLU A 22 -15.77 -1.63 -33.09
CA GLU A 22 -16.52 -2.87 -33.28
C GLU A 22 -17.98 -2.61 -33.72
N LEU A 23 -18.59 -1.53 -33.21
CA LEU A 23 -19.98 -1.17 -33.49
C LEU A 23 -20.14 -0.28 -34.74
N ILE A 24 -19.09 0.42 -35.16
CA ILE A 24 -19.18 1.42 -36.22
C ILE A 24 -18.03 1.21 -37.19
N GLY A 25 -18.31 0.51 -38.27
CA GLY A 25 -17.52 0.61 -39.47
C GLY A 25 -17.59 2.01 -40.15
N THR A 26 -17.82 3.08 -39.40
CA THR A 26 -17.72 4.48 -39.86
C THR A 26 -18.12 5.48 -38.79
N LYS A 27 -17.20 6.35 -38.47
CA LYS A 27 -17.20 7.68 -37.82
C LYS A 27 -16.50 7.71 -36.50
N SER A 28 -15.29 8.25 -36.54
CA SER A 28 -14.55 8.75 -35.38
C SER A 28 -15.35 9.84 -34.67
N ILE A 29 -15.79 9.57 -33.46
CA ILE A 29 -16.27 10.62 -32.57
C ILE A 29 -15.02 11.19 -31.89
N GLU A 30 -14.61 12.39 -32.31
CA GLU A 30 -13.62 13.19 -31.57
C GLU A 30 -14.22 13.50 -30.19
N VAL A 31 -13.67 12.87 -29.15
CA VAL A 31 -14.00 13.22 -27.76
C VAL A 31 -13.23 14.50 -27.44
N LYS A 32 -13.83 15.65 -27.75
CA LYS A 32 -13.37 16.96 -27.28
C LYS A 32 -14.08 17.27 -25.97
N GLU A 33 -13.24 17.59 -24.96
CA GLU A 33 -13.57 18.10 -23.63
C GLU A 33 -14.08 17.11 -22.56
N ASN A 34 -13.18 16.93 -21.57
CA ASN A 34 -13.36 16.13 -20.37
C ASN A 34 -14.25 16.82 -19.33
N THR A 35 -15.54 16.94 -19.57
CA THR A 35 -16.46 17.32 -18.50
C THR A 35 -16.72 16.14 -17.57
N LEU A 36 -16.91 16.40 -16.28
CA LEU A 36 -17.27 15.35 -15.29
C LEU A 36 -18.45 14.51 -15.75
N ARG A 37 -19.44 15.12 -16.41
CA ARG A 37 -20.61 14.45 -16.94
C ARG A 37 -20.27 13.39 -18.01
N GLN A 38 -19.30 13.69 -18.87
CA GLN A 38 -18.83 12.75 -19.91
C GLN A 38 -18.07 11.60 -19.29
N GLN A 39 -17.26 11.85 -18.26
CA GLN A 39 -16.53 10.81 -17.53
C GLN A 39 -17.51 9.84 -16.85
N TYR A 40 -18.57 10.33 -16.23
CA TYR A 40 -19.59 9.46 -15.62
C TYR A 40 -20.37 8.66 -16.68
N SER A 41 -20.67 9.26 -17.83
CA SER A 41 -21.34 8.56 -18.94
C SER A 41 -20.44 7.45 -19.51
N ALA A 42 -19.16 7.75 -19.72
CA ALA A 42 -18.17 6.79 -20.20
C ALA A 42 -17.97 5.61 -19.21
N LEU A 43 -17.89 5.92 -17.91
CA LEU A 43 -17.80 4.92 -16.86
C LEU A 43 -19.03 4.02 -16.82
N SER A 44 -20.24 4.60 -16.95
CA SER A 44 -21.47 3.82 -16.98
C SER A 44 -21.50 2.87 -18.19
N GLN A 45 -21.10 3.35 -19.38
CA GLN A 45 -21.01 2.51 -20.58
C GLN A 45 -20.00 1.37 -20.41
N PHE A 46 -18.86 1.64 -19.79
CA PHE A 46 -17.86 0.63 -19.50
C PHE A 46 -18.40 -0.43 -18.53
N GLU A 47 -19.00 -0.02 -17.42
CA GLU A 47 -19.59 -0.92 -16.43
C GLU A 47 -20.72 -1.78 -17.06
N ASP A 48 -21.63 -1.16 -17.82
CA ASP A 48 -22.73 -1.85 -18.50
C ASP A 48 -22.21 -2.88 -19.53
N TYR A 49 -21.17 -2.56 -20.26
CA TYR A 49 -20.56 -3.49 -21.20
C TYR A 49 -19.95 -4.69 -20.50
N LEU A 50 -19.21 -4.47 -19.43
CA LEU A 50 -18.60 -5.56 -18.67
C LEU A 50 -19.67 -6.47 -18.06
N LEU A 51 -20.77 -5.90 -17.57
CA LEU A 51 -21.91 -6.65 -17.02
C LEU A 51 -22.62 -7.46 -18.10
N LYS A 52 -22.97 -6.85 -19.23
CA LYS A 52 -23.68 -7.52 -20.34
C LYS A 52 -22.90 -8.70 -20.92
N ASN A 53 -21.56 -8.61 -20.93
CA ASN A 53 -20.72 -9.66 -21.47
C ASN A 53 -20.19 -10.64 -20.39
N SER A 54 -20.69 -10.54 -19.16
CA SER A 54 -20.26 -11.37 -18.02
C SER A 54 -18.75 -11.30 -17.74
N TYR A 55 -18.13 -10.19 -18.03
CA TYR A 55 -16.70 -9.94 -17.76
C TYR A 55 -16.45 -9.37 -16.37
N LEU A 56 -17.48 -8.85 -15.68
CA LEU A 56 -17.40 -8.26 -14.37
C LEU A 56 -17.88 -9.23 -13.28
N VAL A 57 -17.00 -9.54 -12.37
CA VAL A 57 -17.30 -10.38 -11.21
C VAL A 57 -17.50 -9.51 -9.98
N ASN A 58 -18.65 -9.66 -9.31
CA ASN A 58 -18.94 -8.93 -8.07
C ASN A 58 -18.44 -9.75 -6.86
N LEU A 59 -17.33 -9.33 -6.26
CA LEU A 59 -16.72 -10.05 -5.14
C LEU A 59 -17.52 -9.95 -3.82
N ASN A 60 -18.43 -9.00 -3.68
CA ASN A 60 -19.28 -8.91 -2.49
C ASN A 60 -20.38 -10.00 -2.47
N GLU A 61 -20.72 -10.52 -3.63
CA GLU A 61 -21.77 -11.54 -3.80
C GLU A 61 -21.22 -12.97 -3.89
N GLN A 62 -19.90 -13.13 -4.09
CA GLN A 62 -19.27 -14.44 -4.15
C GLN A 62 -18.85 -14.93 -2.77
N ASN A 63 -19.37 -16.11 -2.39
CA ASN A 63 -18.97 -16.80 -1.15
C ASN A 63 -17.53 -17.35 -1.20
N ASP A 64 -16.97 -17.59 -2.40
CA ASP A 64 -15.62 -18.12 -2.63
C ASP A 64 -14.77 -17.16 -3.45
N ARG A 65 -14.07 -16.25 -2.75
CA ARG A 65 -13.07 -15.34 -3.36
C ARG A 65 -11.82 -16.09 -3.87
N GLU A 66 -11.73 -17.41 -3.68
CA GLU A 66 -10.54 -18.20 -3.97
C GLU A 66 -10.32 -18.48 -5.46
N GLU A 67 -11.33 -18.33 -6.32
CA GLU A 67 -11.27 -18.76 -7.73
C GLU A 67 -11.12 -17.62 -8.76
N VAL A 68 -10.89 -16.37 -8.34
CA VAL A 68 -10.78 -15.29 -9.32
C VAL A 68 -9.36 -15.22 -9.88
N ASN A 69 -9.25 -15.46 -11.19
CA ASN A 69 -7.97 -15.53 -11.89
C ASN A 69 -7.44 -14.15 -12.33
N PRO A 70 -6.10 -13.99 -12.48
CA PRO A 70 -5.55 -12.82 -13.15
C PRO A 70 -6.17 -12.62 -14.54
N GLY A 71 -6.42 -11.36 -14.88
CA GLY A 71 -7.10 -10.98 -16.12
C GLY A 71 -8.60 -10.67 -15.95
N THR A 72 -9.23 -11.10 -14.85
CA THR A 72 -10.65 -10.87 -14.57
C THR A 72 -10.89 -9.44 -14.10
N TYR A 73 -11.93 -8.80 -14.61
CA TYR A 73 -12.46 -7.56 -14.04
C TYR A 73 -13.34 -7.87 -12.84
N ILE A 74 -13.14 -7.10 -11.78
CA ILE A 74 -13.88 -7.24 -10.54
C ILE A 74 -14.51 -5.92 -10.11
N LYS A 75 -15.61 -6.04 -9.40
CA LYS A 75 -16.24 -4.95 -8.66
C LYS A 75 -16.39 -5.41 -7.21
N PHE A 76 -15.95 -4.59 -6.27
CA PHE A 76 -16.22 -4.84 -4.86
C PHE A 76 -16.20 -3.55 -4.04
N THR A 77 -16.87 -3.59 -2.90
CA THR A 77 -16.96 -2.49 -1.95
C THR A 77 -16.40 -2.94 -0.62
N SER A 78 -15.51 -2.15 -0.07
CA SER A 78 -14.89 -2.41 1.23
C SER A 78 -14.33 -1.13 1.84
N ASN A 79 -13.98 -1.20 3.11
CA ASN A 79 -13.15 -0.19 3.76
C ASN A 79 -11.79 -0.11 3.05
N PHE A 80 -11.17 1.06 3.09
CA PHE A 80 -9.92 1.28 2.40
C PHE A 80 -8.88 1.95 3.30
N GLN A 81 -7.62 1.69 2.99
CA GLN A 81 -6.47 2.30 3.64
C GLN A 81 -5.55 2.89 2.58
N PRO A 82 -5.43 4.23 2.50
CA PRO A 82 -4.47 4.86 1.62
C PRO A 82 -3.04 4.72 2.18
N ILE A 83 -2.09 4.38 1.31
CA ILE A 83 -0.67 4.17 1.63
C ILE A 83 0.16 4.97 0.64
N ASN A 84 1.07 5.82 1.15
CA ASN A 84 2.01 6.56 0.32
C ASN A 84 3.41 6.47 0.91
N PHE A 85 4.30 5.80 0.20
CA PHE A 85 5.68 5.60 0.66
C PHE A 85 6.51 6.88 0.67
N ASP A 86 6.23 7.84 -0.22
CA ASP A 86 6.91 9.14 -0.21
C ASP A 86 6.56 9.96 1.05
N VAL A 87 5.29 9.89 1.49
CA VAL A 87 4.84 10.52 2.73
C VAL A 87 5.51 9.83 3.92
N VAL A 88 5.50 8.50 3.98
CA VAL A 88 6.16 7.73 5.06
C VAL A 88 7.65 8.06 5.12
N GLN A 89 8.34 8.09 3.98
CA GLN A 89 9.76 8.45 3.91
C GLN A 89 10.04 9.88 4.44
N LYS A 90 9.19 10.84 4.08
CA LYS A 90 9.30 12.23 4.58
C LYS A 90 9.03 12.34 6.07
N MET A 91 8.15 11.51 6.62
CA MET A 91 7.86 11.47 8.06
C MET A 91 9.05 10.94 8.87
N ILE A 92 9.77 9.93 8.35
CA ILE A 92 10.97 9.35 9.01
C ILE A 92 12.20 10.23 8.71
N ASN A 93 12.11 11.51 9.08
CA ASN A 93 13.22 12.46 8.97
C ASN A 93 14.00 12.59 10.29
N ASP A 94 15.11 13.31 10.23
CA ASP A 94 16.00 13.46 11.40
C ASP A 94 15.33 14.17 12.58
N LYS A 95 14.36 15.06 12.34
CA LYS A 95 13.59 15.71 13.41
C LYS A 95 12.70 14.72 14.14
N PHE A 96 12.02 13.83 13.39
CA PHE A 96 11.20 12.76 13.96
C PHE A 96 12.05 11.77 14.75
N ILE A 97 13.19 11.37 14.20
CA ILE A 97 14.15 10.47 14.88
C ILE A 97 14.62 11.11 16.19
N LYS A 98 15.01 12.38 16.15
CA LYS A 98 15.41 13.12 17.35
C LYS A 98 14.27 13.20 18.37
N PHE A 99 13.05 13.45 17.92
CA PHE A 99 11.86 13.45 18.80
C PHE A 99 11.67 12.12 19.50
N LEU A 100 11.77 10.99 18.77
CA LEU A 100 11.64 9.65 19.37
C LEU A 100 12.71 9.38 20.41
N PHE A 101 13.98 9.74 20.16
CA PHE A 101 15.06 9.55 21.14
C PHE A 101 14.93 10.46 22.34
N ASN A 102 14.47 11.70 22.18
CA ASN A 102 14.16 12.56 23.32
C ASN A 102 13.05 11.94 24.21
N LYS A 103 12.03 11.31 23.60
CA LYS A 103 10.99 10.61 24.38
C LYS A 103 11.51 9.40 25.14
N LEU A 104 12.44 8.65 24.58
CA LEU A 104 13.13 7.56 25.29
C LEU A 104 13.95 8.11 26.46
N GLU A 105 14.66 9.22 26.28
CA GLU A 105 15.43 9.87 27.34
C GLU A 105 14.53 10.44 28.46
N GLU A 106 13.39 11.05 28.10
CA GLU A 106 12.38 11.48 29.08
C GLU A 106 11.88 10.28 29.91
N ALA A 107 11.55 9.15 29.27
CA ALA A 107 11.13 7.94 29.98
C ALA A 107 12.21 7.40 30.92
N LYS A 108 13.49 7.35 30.46
CA LYS A 108 14.65 7.00 31.30
C LYS A 108 14.72 7.89 32.54
N ASN A 109 14.60 9.21 32.36
CA ASN A 109 14.70 10.15 33.48
C ASN A 109 13.59 9.95 34.53
N VAL A 110 12.38 9.58 34.10
CA VAL A 110 11.29 9.21 35.03
C VAL A 110 11.66 7.99 35.87
N GLU A 111 12.23 6.94 35.23
CA GLU A 111 12.67 5.74 35.94
C GLU A 111 13.85 6.01 36.89
N VAL A 112 14.79 6.85 36.46
CA VAL A 112 15.89 7.31 37.35
C VAL A 112 15.35 7.98 38.59
N GLN A 113 14.41 8.90 38.47
CA GLN A 113 13.78 9.57 39.62
C GLN A 113 13.09 8.58 40.53
N ALA A 114 12.33 7.62 39.97
CA ALA A 114 11.68 6.58 40.74
C ALA A 114 12.65 5.71 41.56
N ILE A 115 13.86 5.43 41.02
CA ILE A 115 14.93 4.71 41.75
C ILE A 115 15.49 5.58 42.88
N LEU A 116 15.69 6.89 42.60
CA LEU A 116 16.25 7.84 43.61
C LEU A 116 15.31 8.04 44.81
N GLU A 117 14.01 7.93 44.63
CA GLU A 117 12.98 8.08 45.67
C GLU A 117 12.82 6.80 46.51
N GLN A 118 13.36 5.65 46.10
CA GLN A 118 13.30 4.42 46.86
C GLN A 118 14.29 4.42 48.05
N THR A 119 13.88 3.74 49.13
CA THR A 119 14.74 3.54 50.31
C THR A 119 15.77 2.43 50.05
N LEU A 120 16.79 2.73 49.24
CA LEU A 120 17.84 1.79 48.85
C LEU A 120 19.19 2.20 49.47
N THR A 121 20.06 1.21 49.70
CA THR A 121 21.48 1.49 50.03
C THR A 121 22.17 2.13 48.81
N LEU A 122 23.29 2.83 49.05
CA LEU A 122 24.06 3.45 48.00
C LEU A 122 24.51 2.43 46.94
N GLU A 123 24.95 1.26 47.38
CA GLU A 123 25.39 0.18 46.47
C GLU A 123 24.25 -0.35 45.62
N GLN A 124 23.08 -0.63 46.22
CA GLN A 124 21.91 -1.07 45.48
C GLN A 124 21.45 -0.04 44.44
N ARG A 125 21.42 1.23 44.84
CA ARG A 125 21.06 2.34 43.94
C ARG A 125 22.03 2.42 42.75
N THR A 126 23.35 2.32 42.98
CA THR A 126 24.36 2.35 41.95
C THR A 126 24.20 1.19 40.96
N VAL A 127 23.91 -0.02 41.47
CA VAL A 127 23.66 -1.19 40.61
C VAL A 127 22.43 -0.96 39.71
N PHE A 128 21.31 -0.54 40.28
CA PHE A 128 20.07 -0.31 39.52
C PHE A 128 20.22 0.78 38.47
N LEU A 129 20.92 1.89 38.79
CA LEU A 129 21.15 2.96 37.82
C LEU A 129 22.07 2.50 36.68
N ASN A 130 23.10 1.70 36.94
CA ASN A 130 23.98 1.15 35.92
C ASN A 130 23.25 0.14 35.01
N GLU A 131 22.38 -0.70 35.57
CA GLU A 131 21.56 -1.63 34.80
C GLU A 131 20.55 -0.88 33.91
N LEU A 132 19.91 0.15 34.46
CA LEU A 132 18.99 1.01 33.72
C LEU A 132 19.70 1.69 32.54
N GLU A 133 20.90 2.28 32.78
CA GLU A 133 21.70 2.93 31.74
C GLU A 133 22.00 1.97 30.58
N LYS A 134 22.53 0.78 30.88
CA LYS A 134 22.82 -0.26 29.88
C LYS A 134 21.58 -0.69 29.11
N THR A 135 20.43 -0.80 29.79
CA THR A 135 19.18 -1.16 29.16
C THR A 135 18.75 -0.11 28.15
N TYR A 136 18.80 1.17 28.52
CA TYR A 136 18.44 2.26 27.62
C TYR A 136 19.43 2.45 26.47
N GLU A 137 20.73 2.32 26.70
CA GLU A 137 21.75 2.34 25.63
C GLU A 137 21.47 1.23 24.60
N ASN A 138 21.14 0.04 25.06
CA ASN A 138 20.80 -1.09 24.19
C ASN A 138 19.51 -0.82 23.41
N MET A 139 18.46 -0.30 24.09
CA MET A 139 17.22 0.08 23.43
C MET A 139 17.43 1.15 22.35
N VAL A 140 18.20 2.19 22.63
CA VAL A 140 18.52 3.25 21.66
C VAL A 140 19.28 2.68 20.47
N SER A 141 20.27 1.82 20.69
CA SER A 141 21.05 1.17 19.62
C SER A 141 20.15 0.32 18.72
N VAL A 142 19.31 -0.53 19.31
CA VAL A 142 18.36 -1.38 18.56
C VAL A 142 17.38 -0.52 17.76
N GLN A 143 16.82 0.53 18.35
CA GLN A 143 15.88 1.41 17.65
C GLN A 143 16.55 2.19 16.50
N LYS A 144 17.76 2.67 16.69
CA LYS A 144 18.55 3.31 15.60
C LYS A 144 18.69 2.36 14.41
N ASN A 145 19.13 1.13 14.66
CA ASN A 145 19.32 0.14 13.60
C ASN A 145 18.00 -0.18 12.87
N LYS A 146 16.90 -0.34 13.61
CA LYS A 146 15.57 -0.56 13.01
C LYS A 146 15.16 0.61 12.12
N ILE A 147 15.32 1.85 12.59
CA ILE A 147 14.94 3.06 11.82
C ILE A 147 15.79 3.18 10.55
N HIS A 148 17.11 2.93 10.64
CA HIS A 148 17.96 2.92 9.45
C HIS A 148 17.53 1.85 8.45
N SER A 149 17.30 0.62 8.92
CA SER A 149 16.81 -0.45 8.03
C SER A 149 15.48 -0.07 7.34
N VAL A 150 14.54 0.55 8.06
CA VAL A 150 13.28 1.03 7.46
C VAL A 150 13.54 2.13 6.43
N LYS A 151 14.44 3.09 6.71
CA LYS A 151 14.83 4.13 5.73
C LYS A 151 15.39 3.50 4.46
N ASP A 152 16.34 2.58 4.60
CA ASP A 152 16.98 1.92 3.46
C ASP A 152 15.95 1.12 2.64
N MET A 153 15.08 0.36 3.32
CA MET A 153 14.00 -0.36 2.64
C MET A 153 13.04 0.55 1.88
N LEU A 154 12.70 1.74 2.42
CA LEU A 154 11.85 2.71 1.72
C LEU A 154 12.52 3.27 0.46
N VAL A 155 13.85 3.47 0.49
CA VAL A 155 14.62 3.85 -0.71
C VAL A 155 14.51 2.76 -1.78
N TYR A 156 14.77 1.50 -1.41
CA TYR A 156 14.66 0.36 -2.33
C TYR A 156 13.26 0.20 -2.92
N ILE A 157 12.20 0.36 -2.10
CA ILE A 157 10.81 0.31 -2.60
C ILE A 157 10.60 1.33 -3.69
N LYS A 158 11.04 2.56 -3.46
CA LYS A 158 10.88 3.66 -4.42
C LYS A 158 11.61 3.40 -5.74
N GLU A 159 12.78 2.76 -5.70
CA GLU A 159 13.55 2.41 -6.89
C GLU A 159 13.00 1.18 -7.61
N ALA A 160 12.50 0.19 -6.87
CA ALA A 160 12.06 -1.09 -7.40
C ALA A 160 10.60 -1.12 -7.84
N ILE A 161 9.74 -0.24 -7.31
CA ILE A 161 8.31 -0.22 -7.57
C ILE A 161 7.94 1.07 -8.31
N PRO A 162 7.27 0.99 -9.48
CA PRO A 162 6.93 2.18 -10.27
C PRO A 162 5.77 3.00 -9.68
N TYR A 163 5.32 2.68 -8.48
CA TYR A 163 4.22 3.35 -7.79
C TYR A 163 4.66 3.75 -6.38
N SER A 164 4.41 5.00 -5.99
CA SER A 164 4.59 5.48 -4.61
C SER A 164 3.31 5.43 -3.80
N SER A 165 2.17 5.31 -4.47
CA SER A 165 0.83 5.43 -3.91
C SER A 165 0.03 4.15 -4.11
N PHE A 166 -0.62 3.70 -3.05
CA PHE A 166 -1.43 2.49 -3.03
C PHE A 166 -2.70 2.70 -2.20
N ILE A 167 -3.73 1.94 -2.53
CA ILE A 167 -4.91 1.77 -1.69
C ILE A 167 -5.01 0.28 -1.34
N LYS A 168 -5.12 -0.02 -0.05
CA LYS A 168 -5.36 -1.37 0.45
C LYS A 168 -6.84 -1.52 0.77
N MET A 169 -7.46 -2.59 0.27
CA MET A 169 -8.86 -2.95 0.51
C MET A 169 -8.90 -4.45 0.81
N ASP A 170 -9.23 -4.85 2.03
CA ASP A 170 -9.18 -6.24 2.47
C ASP A 170 -7.84 -6.92 2.11
N ASN A 171 -7.91 -7.98 1.30
CA ASN A 171 -6.77 -8.72 0.76
C ASN A 171 -6.30 -8.20 -0.62
N CYS A 172 -6.70 -7.00 -1.02
CA CYS A 172 -6.35 -6.40 -2.30
C CYS A 172 -5.41 -5.22 -2.11
N LEU A 173 -4.33 -5.19 -2.88
CA LEU A 173 -3.46 -4.03 -3.03
C LEU A 173 -3.68 -3.39 -4.40
N ILE A 174 -3.94 -2.11 -4.40
CA ILE A 174 -4.33 -1.34 -5.57
C ILE A 174 -3.29 -0.24 -5.78
N PRO A 175 -2.30 -0.43 -6.69
CA PRO A 175 -1.40 0.64 -7.08
C PRO A 175 -2.19 1.72 -7.82
N VAL A 176 -2.02 2.98 -7.42
CA VAL A 176 -2.71 4.12 -8.02
C VAL A 176 -1.73 5.08 -8.67
N LYS A 177 -2.14 5.68 -9.78
CA LYS A 177 -1.42 6.78 -10.42
C LYS A 177 -1.99 8.07 -9.88
N ASP A 178 -1.14 8.91 -9.28
CA ASP A 178 -1.57 10.15 -8.63
C ASP A 178 -2.30 11.11 -9.59
N CYS A 179 -1.97 11.09 -10.88
CA CYS A 179 -2.62 11.92 -11.90
C CYS A 179 -4.10 11.57 -12.17
N TYR A 180 -4.57 10.41 -11.71
CA TYR A 180 -5.96 9.96 -11.86
C TYR A 180 -6.75 10.00 -10.55
N LEU A 181 -6.12 10.39 -9.46
CA LEU A 181 -6.80 10.67 -8.19
C LEU A 181 -7.52 12.02 -8.25
N THR A 182 -8.70 12.09 -7.65
CA THR A 182 -9.44 13.36 -7.50
C THR A 182 -8.87 14.20 -6.35
N GLU A 183 -8.35 13.54 -5.32
CA GLU A 183 -7.61 14.13 -4.21
C GLU A 183 -6.27 13.42 -4.08
N SER A 184 -5.26 14.08 -3.54
CA SER A 184 -3.97 13.43 -3.31
C SER A 184 -4.10 12.28 -2.31
N ILE A 185 -3.27 11.25 -2.46
CA ILE A 185 -3.28 10.11 -1.52
C ILE A 185 -2.95 10.56 -0.08
N GLY A 186 -2.17 11.66 0.07
CA GLY A 186 -1.89 12.26 1.37
C GLY A 186 -3.12 12.89 2.01
N GLU A 187 -4.00 13.55 1.24
CA GLU A 187 -5.28 14.06 1.72
C GLU A 187 -6.23 12.94 2.09
N LEU A 188 -6.30 11.89 1.27
CA LEU A 188 -7.08 10.69 1.59
C LEU A 188 -6.57 10.03 2.88
N ALA A 189 -5.24 9.92 3.06
CA ALA A 189 -4.64 9.38 4.27
C ALA A 189 -4.91 10.25 5.51
N PHE A 190 -4.97 11.56 5.36
CA PHE A 190 -5.30 12.49 6.44
C PHE A 190 -6.79 12.42 6.83
N LYS A 191 -7.68 12.35 5.84
CA LYS A 191 -9.14 12.30 6.05
C LYS A 191 -9.61 10.93 6.54
N TYR A 192 -9.03 9.85 6.00
CA TYR A 192 -9.49 8.47 6.16
C TYR A 192 -8.36 7.54 6.62
N GLY A 193 -7.32 8.07 7.29
CA GLY A 193 -6.10 7.37 7.72
C GLY A 193 -6.35 6.16 8.62
N PRO A 194 -5.30 5.52 9.15
CA PRO A 194 -5.40 4.22 9.82
C PRO A 194 -6.28 4.30 11.07
N GLY A 195 -7.53 4.00 10.90
CA GLY A 195 -8.56 3.92 11.93
C GLY A 195 -9.76 3.15 11.40
N ASP A 196 -10.68 2.79 12.26
CA ASP A 196 -11.98 2.25 11.90
C ASP A 196 -12.78 3.28 11.09
N THR A 197 -12.43 3.46 9.84
CA THR A 197 -13.23 4.27 8.95
C THR A 197 -14.44 3.45 8.53
N SER A 198 -15.62 3.91 8.95
CA SER A 198 -16.91 3.39 8.43
C SER A 198 -17.12 3.74 6.95
N VAL A 199 -16.14 4.37 6.31
CA VAL A 199 -16.23 4.83 4.93
C VAL A 199 -15.79 3.74 3.99
N GLU A 200 -16.71 3.31 3.14
CA GLU A 200 -16.47 2.32 2.12
C GLU A 200 -16.29 2.98 0.75
N ILE A 201 -15.38 2.42 -0.04
CA ILE A 201 -15.26 2.73 -1.46
C ILE A 201 -15.59 1.51 -2.31
N THR A 202 -16.14 1.77 -3.48
CA THR A 202 -16.35 0.76 -4.52
C THR A 202 -15.23 0.85 -5.54
N LEU A 203 -14.57 -0.27 -5.79
CA LEU A 203 -13.55 -0.44 -6.82
C LEU A 203 -14.13 -1.20 -8.01
N ILE A 204 -13.82 -0.74 -9.23
CA ILE A 204 -13.85 -1.54 -10.45
C ILE A 204 -12.41 -1.56 -10.97
N GLY A 205 -11.87 -2.77 -11.17
CA GLY A 205 -10.50 -2.95 -11.59
C GLY A 205 -10.23 -4.33 -12.17
N LYS A 206 -9.05 -4.53 -12.71
CA LYS A 206 -8.60 -5.81 -13.28
C LYS A 206 -7.59 -6.45 -12.37
N ILE A 207 -7.80 -7.72 -11.98
CA ILE A 207 -6.80 -8.48 -11.26
C ILE A 207 -5.60 -8.68 -12.18
N THR A 208 -4.43 -8.19 -11.75
CA THR A 208 -3.18 -8.34 -12.48
C THR A 208 -2.35 -9.50 -11.96
N LYS A 209 -2.44 -9.75 -10.64
CA LYS A 209 -1.63 -10.80 -10.00
C LYS A 209 -2.33 -11.32 -8.74
N LYS A 210 -2.18 -12.62 -8.48
CA LYS A 210 -2.43 -13.25 -7.17
C LYS A 210 -1.06 -13.60 -6.55
N ILE A 211 -0.81 -13.12 -5.34
CA ILE A 211 0.47 -13.32 -4.65
C ILE A 211 0.50 -14.73 -4.09
N ASN A 212 1.46 -15.54 -4.54
CA ASN A 212 1.64 -16.89 -4.07
C ASN A 212 2.50 -16.96 -2.80
N LYS A 213 2.30 -17.98 -1.98
CA LYS A 213 3.08 -18.20 -0.76
C LYS A 213 4.60 -18.30 -1.02
N LYS A 214 4.99 -18.83 -2.18
CA LYS A 214 6.40 -18.91 -2.60
C LYS A 214 7.04 -17.57 -2.88
N GLU A 215 6.25 -16.57 -3.31
CA GLU A 215 6.72 -15.22 -3.61
C GLU A 215 6.92 -14.37 -2.36
N MET A 216 6.40 -14.83 -1.20
CA MET A 216 6.54 -14.16 0.10
C MET A 216 7.72 -14.70 0.92
N ASN A 217 8.48 -15.63 0.36
CA ASN A 217 9.66 -16.14 1.05
C ASN A 217 10.70 -15.01 1.11
N THR A 218 11.19 -14.76 2.32
CA THR A 218 12.32 -13.84 2.55
C THR A 218 13.50 -14.25 1.69
N LEU A 219 14.06 -13.30 0.95
CA LEU A 219 15.31 -13.51 0.23
C LEU A 219 16.37 -13.99 1.22
N ASP A 220 16.82 -15.21 1.04
CA ASP A 220 17.97 -15.73 1.77
C ASP A 220 19.24 -15.27 1.05
N TYR A 221 19.73 -14.10 1.44
CA TYR A 221 20.94 -13.52 0.87
C TYR A 221 22.20 -14.34 1.16
N SER A 222 22.17 -15.24 2.16
CA SER A 222 23.33 -16.05 2.54
C SER A 222 23.75 -17.04 1.46
N ASN A 223 22.81 -17.43 0.60
CA ASN A 223 23.02 -18.44 -0.43
C ASN A 223 23.05 -17.89 -1.87
N LEU A 224 23.08 -16.56 -2.06
CA LEU A 224 23.09 -15.97 -3.41
C LEU A 224 24.33 -16.37 -4.22
N VAL A 225 25.47 -16.62 -3.56
CA VAL A 225 26.73 -16.97 -4.23
C VAL A 225 26.67 -18.35 -4.89
N ASP A 226 25.85 -19.25 -4.36
CA ASP A 226 25.76 -20.66 -4.83
C ASP A 226 24.63 -20.86 -5.85
N LYS A 227 23.82 -19.82 -6.14
CA LYS A 227 22.68 -19.91 -7.04
C LYS A 227 23.05 -19.68 -8.50
N GLN A 228 22.32 -20.36 -9.40
CA GLN A 228 22.43 -20.11 -10.83
C GLN A 228 21.91 -18.71 -11.17
N PRO A 229 22.46 -18.01 -12.21
CA PRO A 229 22.02 -16.67 -12.60
C PRO A 229 20.51 -16.56 -12.86
N SER A 230 19.87 -17.62 -13.37
CA SER A 230 18.42 -17.66 -13.60
C SER A 230 17.61 -17.67 -12.30
N GLU A 231 18.10 -18.33 -11.27
CA GLU A 231 17.47 -18.37 -9.94
C GLU A 231 17.60 -17.02 -9.24
N ILE A 232 18.79 -16.41 -9.33
CA ILE A 232 19.04 -15.05 -8.83
C ILE A 232 18.09 -14.05 -9.50
N LEU A 233 17.97 -14.10 -10.83
CA LEU A 233 17.06 -13.23 -11.57
C LEU A 233 15.61 -13.42 -11.12
N HIS A 234 15.17 -14.66 -10.93
CA HIS A 234 13.82 -14.96 -10.48
C HIS A 234 13.51 -14.39 -9.09
N GLU A 235 14.46 -14.46 -8.17
CA GLU A 235 14.35 -13.87 -6.84
C GLU A 235 14.30 -12.33 -6.88
N PHE A 236 15.13 -11.72 -7.74
CA PHE A 236 15.07 -10.27 -7.93
C PHE A 236 13.74 -9.80 -8.51
N LEU A 237 13.10 -10.56 -9.41
CA LEU A 237 11.77 -10.25 -9.93
C LEU A 237 10.68 -10.35 -8.85
N GLY A 238 10.86 -11.20 -7.85
CA GLY A 238 9.98 -11.32 -6.68
C GLY A 238 10.23 -10.24 -5.59
N PHE A 239 11.39 -9.58 -5.63
CA PHE A 239 11.86 -8.67 -4.60
C PHE A 239 10.89 -7.54 -4.23
N PRO A 240 10.24 -6.82 -5.20
CA PRO A 240 9.27 -5.78 -4.88
C PRO A 240 8.09 -6.29 -4.03
N THR A 241 7.59 -7.50 -4.36
CA THR A 241 6.49 -8.13 -3.61
C THR A 241 6.92 -8.50 -2.18
N ASN A 242 8.15 -9.02 -2.03
CA ASN A 242 8.72 -9.37 -0.73
C ASN A 242 8.93 -8.15 0.17
N LEU A 243 9.38 -7.03 -0.41
CA LEU A 243 9.51 -5.77 0.32
C LEU A 243 8.15 -5.29 0.85
N LEU A 244 7.12 -5.27 -0.01
CA LEU A 244 5.76 -4.92 0.41
C LEU A 244 5.23 -5.85 1.49
N GLY A 245 5.59 -7.13 1.45
CA GLY A 245 5.30 -8.12 2.49
C GLY A 245 6.00 -7.81 3.81
N GLY A 246 7.27 -7.43 3.77
CA GLY A 246 8.05 -7.02 4.94
C GLY A 246 7.44 -5.82 5.68
N PHE A 247 6.77 -4.92 4.96
CA PHE A 247 5.99 -3.81 5.54
C PHE A 247 4.56 -4.19 5.95
N GLY A 248 4.16 -5.45 5.79
CA GLY A 248 2.79 -5.88 6.09
C GLY A 248 1.72 -5.32 5.14
N VAL A 249 2.15 -4.74 4.01
CA VAL A 249 1.23 -4.16 3.01
C VAL A 249 0.52 -5.26 2.22
N VAL A 250 1.24 -6.34 1.91
CA VAL A 250 0.70 -7.53 1.25
C VAL A 250 0.99 -8.80 2.04
N ALA A 251 0.18 -9.82 1.79
CA ALA A 251 0.35 -11.18 2.32
C ALA A 251 0.16 -12.22 1.21
N ALA A 252 0.46 -13.49 1.51
CA ALA A 252 0.11 -14.58 0.62
C ALA A 252 -1.42 -14.59 0.36
N ASN A 253 -1.80 -14.95 -0.86
CA ASN A 253 -3.17 -14.93 -1.37
C ASN A 253 -3.78 -13.53 -1.53
N ASN A 254 -3.01 -12.45 -1.32
CA ASN A 254 -3.49 -11.12 -1.70
C ASN A 254 -3.51 -10.96 -3.23
N TYR A 255 -4.37 -10.08 -3.70
CA TYR A 255 -4.48 -9.70 -5.10
C TYR A 255 -3.85 -8.34 -5.34
N ILE A 256 -3.17 -8.19 -6.47
CA ILE A 256 -2.79 -6.88 -7.01
C ILE A 256 -3.80 -6.54 -8.11
N ILE A 257 -4.41 -5.37 -8.00
CA ILE A 257 -5.50 -4.95 -8.90
C ILE A 257 -5.13 -3.63 -9.56
N SER A 258 -5.14 -3.62 -10.89
CA SER A 258 -5.07 -2.38 -11.66
C SER A 258 -6.44 -1.69 -11.61
N PRO A 259 -6.58 -0.53 -10.97
CA PRO A 259 -7.87 0.15 -10.86
C PRO A 259 -8.25 0.79 -12.19
N VAL A 260 -9.55 0.73 -12.51
CA VAL A 260 -10.16 1.54 -13.57
C VAL A 260 -10.87 2.72 -12.94
N THR A 261 -11.63 2.48 -11.88
CA THR A 261 -12.30 3.52 -11.11
C THR A 261 -12.49 3.13 -9.67
N MET A 262 -12.51 4.14 -8.81
CA MET A 262 -12.93 4.02 -7.41
C MET A 262 -13.83 5.21 -7.06
N TYR A 263 -14.87 4.96 -6.28
CA TYR A 263 -15.83 5.98 -5.84
C TYR A 263 -16.40 5.64 -4.47
N PHE A 264 -16.78 6.67 -3.72
CA PHE A 264 -17.47 6.49 -2.45
C PHE A 264 -18.85 5.86 -2.66
N LYS A 265 -19.22 5.00 -1.71
CA LYS A 265 -20.52 4.31 -1.72
C LYS A 265 -21.66 5.28 -1.41
#